data_ca6bd230f16a4fc0b564d81cdaf7087d
#
_entry.id   ca6bd230f16a4fc0b564d81cdaf7087d
#
_cell.length_a   1.000
_cell.length_b   1.000
_cell.length_c   1.000
_cell.angle_alpha   90.00
_cell.angle_beta   90.00
_cell.angle_gamma   90.00
#
_symmetry.space_group_name_H-M   'P 1'
#
loop_
_entity.id
_entity.type
_entity.pdbx_description
1 polymer ?
#
loop_
_entity_poly.entity_id
_entity_poly.type
_entity_poly.pdbx_seq_one_letter_code
_entity_poly.pdbx_strand_id
1 'polypeptide(L)'
;MKILKKAGGVLLVIIGIFFFVSALKMIFVDNPKTKAALKDAVYVDAADTINPENDGKTVIVCGTFELTEPAHDDELGLDFDSIRISSSKQTMKLTKSSSKKKEEMTDEEKKYGVLEWNSSSSSMPVSGQGKIGNYALSQNFIDDIMLTKTWENYDKAALSSAGYTYVPDNTYTQKHFIEPSNQTTRSHKEYDVRYYYSAADFETGQTVTAIGIQDGQTLKSAPGITENLMKNKLDRDEAIKQGGTPGVGAQIFSVVSSLLLILGGFLLIIL
;
A
#
# COMPACT_ATOMS: atom_id res chain seq x y z
N MET A 1 20.14 11.10 29.94
CA MET A 1 18.74 11.33 29.50
C MET A 1 18.56 12.64 28.74
N LYS A 2 19.09 13.79 29.16
CA LYS A 2 18.96 15.09 28.44
C LYS A 2 19.58 15.08 27.03
N ILE A 3 20.74 14.47 26.83
CA ILE A 3 21.42 14.42 25.51
C ILE A 3 20.60 13.62 24.50
N LEU A 4 20.00 12.49 24.92
CA LEU A 4 19.16 11.65 24.06
C LEU A 4 17.88 12.38 23.62
N LYS A 5 17.26 13.18 24.50
CA LYS A 5 16.09 14.01 24.17
C LYS A 5 16.46 15.08 23.14
N LYS A 6 17.58 15.77 23.31
CA LYS A 6 18.05 16.79 22.37
C LYS A 6 18.39 16.21 20.99
N ALA A 7 19.04 15.03 20.96
CA ALA A 7 19.32 14.34 19.71
C ALA A 7 18.02 13.93 18.98
N GLY A 8 17.03 13.40 19.72
CA GLY A 8 15.70 13.11 19.18
C GLY A 8 14.99 14.35 18.67
N GLY A 9 15.09 15.46 19.38
CA GLY A 9 14.53 16.76 18.94
C GLY A 9 15.14 17.25 17.63
N VAL A 10 16.46 17.19 17.49
CA VAL A 10 17.16 17.56 16.24
C VAL A 10 16.71 16.68 15.07
N LEU A 11 16.59 15.37 15.29
CA LEU A 11 16.12 14.44 14.26
C LEU A 11 14.70 14.79 13.81
N LEU A 12 13.78 15.06 14.74
CA LEU A 12 12.40 15.46 14.41
C LEU A 12 12.35 16.77 13.61
N VAL A 13 13.18 17.75 13.93
CA VAL A 13 13.29 19.02 13.16
C VAL A 13 13.72 18.73 11.73
N ILE A 14 14.77 17.92 11.54
CA ILE A 14 15.27 17.56 10.20
C ILE A 14 14.20 16.85 9.38
N ILE A 15 13.54 15.86 9.96
CA ILE A 15 12.44 15.11 9.32
C ILE A 15 11.27 16.06 8.98
N GLY A 16 10.89 16.94 9.91
CA GLY A 16 9.83 17.91 9.71
C GLY A 16 10.14 18.90 8.59
N ILE A 17 11.36 19.40 8.50
CA ILE A 17 11.81 20.29 7.40
C ILE A 17 11.75 19.55 6.06
N PHE A 18 12.21 18.30 6.00
CA PHE A 18 12.17 17.48 4.78
C PHE A 18 10.72 17.31 4.29
N PHE A 19 9.80 16.94 5.18
CA PHE A 19 8.38 16.79 4.82
C PHE A 19 7.74 18.13 4.44
N PHE A 20 8.10 19.23 5.11
CA PHE A 20 7.60 20.55 4.78
C PHE A 20 8.01 21.00 3.38
N VAL A 21 9.30 20.86 3.03
CA VAL A 21 9.80 21.17 1.68
C VAL A 21 9.14 20.29 0.62
N SER A 22 8.97 18.99 0.92
CA SER A 22 8.27 18.05 0.02
C SER A 22 6.80 18.44 -0.18
N ALA A 23 6.10 18.85 0.88
CA ALA A 23 4.71 19.33 0.79
C ALA A 23 4.61 20.62 -0.05
N LEU A 24 5.52 21.57 0.13
CA LEU A 24 5.56 22.78 -0.70
C LEU A 24 5.83 22.45 -2.17
N LYS A 25 6.80 21.58 -2.46
CA LYS A 25 7.06 21.12 -3.82
C LYS A 25 5.81 20.48 -4.45
N MET A 26 5.13 19.59 -3.73
CA MET A 26 3.89 18.98 -4.18
C MET A 26 2.83 20.02 -4.52
N ILE A 27 2.60 21.01 -3.65
CA ILE A 27 1.55 22.03 -3.83
C ILE A 27 1.86 22.99 -4.98
N PHE A 28 3.09 23.50 -5.05
CA PHE A 28 3.44 24.60 -5.96
C PHE A 28 4.07 24.15 -7.27
N VAL A 29 4.57 22.91 -7.35
CA VAL A 29 5.26 22.41 -8.54
C VAL A 29 4.53 21.20 -9.14
N ASP A 30 4.33 20.15 -8.33
CA ASP A 30 3.84 18.87 -8.87
C ASP A 30 2.34 18.92 -9.20
N ASN A 31 1.49 19.40 -8.28
CA ASN A 31 0.04 19.50 -8.51
C ASN A 31 -0.34 20.39 -9.70
N PRO A 32 0.25 21.59 -9.91
CA PRO A 32 -0.03 22.39 -11.10
C PRO A 32 0.34 21.67 -12.41
N LYS A 33 1.48 20.96 -12.43
CA LYS A 33 1.91 20.18 -13.61
C LYS A 33 0.93 19.05 -13.91
N THR A 34 0.54 18.30 -12.86
CA THR A 34 -0.43 17.20 -13.00
C THR A 34 -1.79 17.72 -13.47
N LYS A 35 -2.28 18.85 -12.90
CA LYS A 35 -3.52 19.48 -13.36
C LYS A 35 -3.45 19.91 -14.81
N ALA A 36 -2.32 20.46 -15.25
CA ALA A 36 -2.13 20.82 -16.65
C ALA A 36 -2.16 19.59 -17.58
N ALA A 37 -1.43 18.52 -17.22
CA ALA A 37 -1.42 17.27 -17.96
C ALA A 37 -2.83 16.62 -18.03
N LEU A 38 -3.58 16.64 -16.95
CA LEU A 38 -4.94 16.11 -16.89
C LEU A 38 -5.95 16.95 -17.66
N LYS A 39 -5.73 18.27 -17.78
CA LYS A 39 -6.58 19.15 -18.58
C LYS A 39 -6.61 18.74 -20.06
N ASP A 40 -5.47 18.28 -20.57
CA ASP A 40 -5.30 17.88 -21.95
C ASP A 40 -5.38 16.35 -22.15
N ALA A 41 -5.73 15.61 -21.08
CA ALA A 41 -5.86 14.16 -21.14
C ALA A 41 -6.95 13.71 -22.12
N VAL A 42 -6.62 12.73 -22.95
CA VAL A 42 -7.52 12.16 -23.94
C VAL A 42 -8.32 11.02 -23.32
N TYR A 43 -9.64 11.07 -23.41
CA TYR A 43 -10.48 9.96 -22.98
C TYR A 43 -10.58 8.90 -24.08
N VAL A 44 -10.32 7.64 -23.75
CA VAL A 44 -10.23 6.53 -24.71
C VAL A 44 -11.04 5.34 -24.20
N ASP A 45 -11.85 4.73 -25.07
CA ASP A 45 -12.40 3.40 -24.82
C ASP A 45 -11.31 2.35 -25.11
N ALA A 46 -11.06 1.48 -24.15
CA ALA A 46 -10.00 0.47 -24.24
C ALA A 46 -10.27 -0.61 -25.31
N ALA A 47 -11.50 -0.71 -25.81
CA ALA A 47 -11.87 -1.60 -26.92
C ALA A 47 -11.54 -1.00 -28.28
N ASP A 48 -11.34 0.31 -28.38
CA ASP A 48 -11.00 0.98 -29.60
C ASP A 48 -9.58 0.63 -30.08
N THR A 49 -9.35 0.83 -31.37
CA THR A 49 -7.99 0.74 -31.93
C THR A 49 -7.11 1.81 -31.30
N ILE A 50 -5.94 1.41 -30.80
CA ILE A 50 -4.99 2.32 -30.19
C ILE A 50 -4.55 3.38 -31.22
N ASN A 51 -4.77 4.65 -30.86
CA ASN A 51 -4.37 5.77 -31.72
C ASN A 51 -2.92 6.18 -31.40
N PRO A 52 -1.95 6.02 -32.35
CA PRO A 52 -0.57 6.39 -32.11
C PRO A 52 -0.36 7.90 -31.89
N GLU A 53 -1.30 8.75 -32.29
CA GLU A 53 -1.24 10.19 -31.99
C GLU A 53 -1.31 10.52 -30.51
N ASN A 54 -1.73 9.55 -29.68
CA ASN A 54 -1.79 9.70 -28.22
C ASN A 54 -0.47 9.28 -27.54
N ASP A 55 0.52 8.80 -28.27
CA ASP A 55 1.80 8.42 -27.67
C ASP A 55 2.48 9.60 -26.97
N GLY A 56 2.91 9.36 -25.73
CA GLY A 56 3.49 10.36 -24.85
C GLY A 56 2.46 11.27 -24.16
N LYS A 57 1.17 11.18 -24.51
CA LYS A 57 0.11 11.96 -23.85
C LYS A 57 -0.46 11.22 -22.66
N THR A 58 -1.00 12.00 -21.71
CA THR A 58 -1.86 11.47 -20.66
C THR A 58 -3.18 11.03 -21.26
N VAL A 59 -3.57 9.78 -21.03
CA VAL A 59 -4.84 9.20 -21.45
C VAL A 59 -5.64 8.74 -20.25
N ILE A 60 -6.96 8.81 -20.37
CA ILE A 60 -7.94 8.23 -19.44
C ILE A 60 -8.58 7.08 -20.19
N VAL A 61 -8.22 5.84 -19.82
CA VAL A 61 -8.64 4.63 -20.50
C VAL A 61 -9.71 3.93 -19.68
N CYS A 62 -10.87 3.70 -20.30
CA CYS A 62 -11.96 2.93 -19.70
C CYS A 62 -12.11 1.60 -20.40
N GLY A 63 -12.17 0.48 -19.66
CA GLY A 63 -12.34 -0.84 -20.24
C GLY A 63 -12.40 -1.96 -19.23
N THR A 64 -12.37 -3.19 -19.73
CA THR A 64 -12.36 -4.39 -18.90
C THR A 64 -10.94 -4.73 -18.48
N PHE A 65 -10.73 -4.86 -17.18
CA PHE A 65 -9.47 -5.34 -16.60
C PHE A 65 -9.31 -6.85 -16.79
N GLU A 66 -8.12 -7.28 -17.13
CA GLU A 66 -7.74 -8.69 -17.21
C GLU A 66 -6.38 -8.89 -16.54
N LEU A 67 -6.34 -9.76 -15.54
CA LEU A 67 -5.11 -10.23 -14.93
C LEU A 67 -4.49 -11.27 -15.87
N THR A 68 -3.28 -11.01 -16.37
CA THR A 68 -2.59 -11.91 -17.30
C THR A 68 -1.58 -12.81 -16.61
N GLU A 69 -0.98 -12.32 -15.50
CA GLU A 69 -0.13 -13.11 -14.61
C GLU A 69 -0.45 -12.72 -13.15
N PRO A 70 -0.71 -13.68 -12.25
CA PRO A 70 -0.93 -13.42 -10.84
C PRO A 70 0.34 -12.90 -10.16
N ALA A 71 0.19 -12.17 -9.07
CA ALA A 71 1.33 -11.81 -8.24
C ALA A 71 1.86 -13.05 -7.49
N HIS A 72 3.18 -13.30 -7.55
CA HIS A 72 3.82 -14.46 -6.93
C HIS A 72 4.71 -14.03 -5.76
N ASP A 73 4.50 -14.61 -4.58
CA ASP A 73 5.39 -14.42 -3.42
C ASP A 73 6.46 -15.51 -3.40
N ASP A 74 7.68 -15.17 -3.76
CA ASP A 74 8.82 -16.10 -3.81
C ASP A 74 9.20 -16.64 -2.41
N GLU A 75 8.96 -15.88 -1.33
CA GLU A 75 9.31 -16.31 0.05
C GLU A 75 8.45 -17.49 0.48
N LEU A 76 7.15 -17.47 0.15
CA LEU A 76 6.22 -18.51 0.55
C LEU A 76 5.86 -19.48 -0.59
N GLY A 77 6.25 -19.18 -1.84
CA GLY A 77 5.91 -19.97 -3.03
C GLY A 77 4.41 -19.99 -3.32
N LEU A 78 3.73 -18.86 -3.17
CA LEU A 78 2.29 -18.72 -3.31
C LEU A 78 1.93 -17.74 -4.43
N ASP A 79 0.94 -18.14 -5.24
CA ASP A 79 0.28 -17.27 -6.22
C ASP A 79 -0.96 -16.62 -5.63
N PHE A 80 -1.17 -15.35 -6.02
CA PHE A 80 -2.30 -14.55 -5.59
C PHE A 80 -3.04 -14.02 -6.82
N ASP A 81 -4.33 -14.32 -6.92
CA ASP A 81 -5.20 -13.80 -7.99
C ASP A 81 -5.43 -12.28 -7.81
N SER A 82 -4.34 -11.55 -7.86
CA SER A 82 -4.26 -10.09 -7.73
C SER A 82 -3.09 -9.57 -8.55
N ILE A 83 -3.25 -8.38 -9.12
CA ILE A 83 -2.19 -7.72 -9.89
C ILE A 83 -1.04 -7.22 -9.00
N ARG A 84 -1.30 -6.98 -7.70
CA ARG A 84 -0.29 -6.48 -6.76
C ARG A 84 -0.62 -6.88 -5.33
N ILE A 85 0.37 -7.35 -4.61
CA ILE A 85 0.27 -7.75 -3.20
C ILE A 85 1.44 -7.21 -2.38
N SER A 86 1.28 -7.19 -1.05
CA SER A 86 2.38 -7.01 -0.10
C SER A 86 2.12 -7.87 1.12
N SER A 87 3.11 -8.65 1.52
CA SER A 87 3.06 -9.42 2.76
C SER A 87 3.42 -8.55 3.97
N SER A 88 2.81 -8.86 5.09
CA SER A 88 3.19 -8.33 6.41
C SER A 88 3.48 -9.50 7.33
N LYS A 89 4.71 -9.55 7.84
CA LYS A 89 5.16 -10.57 8.77
C LYS A 89 5.00 -10.09 10.20
N GLN A 90 4.43 -10.94 11.04
CA GLN A 90 4.42 -10.77 12.48
C GLN A 90 5.25 -11.86 13.14
N THR A 91 5.95 -11.50 14.20
CA THR A 91 6.75 -12.45 14.99
C THR A 91 6.26 -12.41 16.43
N MET A 92 6.11 -13.57 17.04
CA MET A 92 5.78 -13.71 18.45
C MET A 92 6.99 -13.30 19.30
N LYS A 93 6.82 -12.30 20.16
CA LYS A 93 7.89 -11.78 21.03
C LYS A 93 7.39 -11.54 22.44
N LEU A 94 8.29 -11.73 23.41
CA LEU A 94 8.05 -11.28 24.79
C LEU A 94 8.16 -9.74 24.84
N THR A 95 7.10 -9.08 25.28
CA THR A 95 7.04 -7.63 25.43
C THR A 95 6.66 -7.22 26.84
N LYS A 96 7.38 -6.24 27.39
CA LYS A 96 7.02 -5.59 28.66
C LYS A 96 6.01 -4.45 28.47
N SER A 97 5.83 -3.99 27.24
CA SER A 97 4.89 -2.93 26.86
C SER A 97 3.59 -3.54 26.29
N SER A 98 3.08 -4.60 26.93
CA SER A 98 1.85 -5.25 26.52
C SER A 98 0.62 -4.36 26.73
N SER A 99 -0.41 -4.56 25.90
CA SER A 99 -1.74 -4.00 26.11
C SER A 99 -2.50 -4.65 27.25
N LYS A 100 -2.04 -5.80 27.74
CA LYS A 100 -2.63 -6.51 28.88
C LYS A 100 -2.45 -5.71 30.18
N LYS A 101 -3.52 -5.52 30.94
CA LYS A 101 -3.46 -4.79 32.20
C LYS A 101 -2.60 -5.55 33.21
N LYS A 102 -1.85 -4.82 34.06
CA LYS A 102 -0.93 -5.41 35.04
C LYS A 102 -1.64 -6.35 36.02
N GLU A 103 -2.90 -6.06 36.33
CA GLU A 103 -3.74 -6.86 37.24
C GLU A 103 -4.12 -8.22 36.62
N GLU A 104 -4.14 -8.30 35.32
CA GLU A 104 -4.48 -9.51 34.52
C GLU A 104 -3.25 -10.36 34.19
N MET A 105 -2.05 -9.87 34.49
CA MET A 105 -0.79 -10.57 34.22
C MET A 105 -0.46 -11.56 35.33
N THR A 106 0.03 -12.74 34.92
CA THR A 106 0.66 -13.70 35.84
C THR A 106 1.99 -13.15 36.38
N ASP A 107 2.52 -13.75 37.45
CA ASP A 107 3.79 -13.33 38.02
C ASP A 107 4.98 -13.57 37.03
N GLU A 108 4.88 -14.61 36.19
CA GLU A 108 5.83 -14.87 35.12
C GLU A 108 5.74 -13.79 34.03
N GLU A 109 4.52 -13.41 33.61
CA GLU A 109 4.30 -12.34 32.62
C GLU A 109 4.80 -10.98 33.15
N LYS A 110 4.63 -10.68 34.43
CA LYS A 110 5.18 -9.46 35.05
C LYS A 110 6.72 -9.46 35.05
N LYS A 111 7.34 -10.63 35.23
CA LYS A 111 8.79 -10.78 35.30
C LYS A 111 9.44 -10.77 33.91
N TYR A 112 8.92 -11.54 32.97
CA TYR A 112 9.55 -11.79 31.69
C TYR A 112 8.91 -11.03 30.52
N GLY A 113 7.65 -10.61 30.67
CA GLY A 113 6.83 -9.99 29.63
C GLY A 113 5.71 -10.91 29.15
N VAL A 114 4.78 -10.33 28.39
CA VAL A 114 3.68 -11.04 27.74
C VAL A 114 4.11 -11.44 26.34
N LEU A 115 3.76 -12.66 25.93
CA LEU A 115 4.02 -13.15 24.57
C LEU A 115 2.94 -12.59 23.65
N GLU A 116 3.35 -11.73 22.69
CA GLU A 116 2.43 -11.04 21.78
C GLU A 116 2.98 -11.03 20.35
N TRP A 117 2.05 -10.96 19.38
CA TRP A 117 2.39 -10.76 17.98
C TRP A 117 2.86 -9.33 17.72
N ASN A 118 4.07 -9.17 17.24
CA ASN A 118 4.65 -7.89 16.87
C ASN A 118 4.89 -7.83 15.36
N SER A 119 4.44 -6.76 14.72
CA SER A 119 4.75 -6.50 13.32
C SER A 119 6.23 -6.25 13.18
N SER A 120 6.91 -7.05 12.35
CA SER A 120 8.34 -6.97 12.19
C SER A 120 8.76 -6.26 10.90
N SER A 121 8.03 -6.45 9.83
CA SER A 121 8.27 -5.81 8.52
C SER A 121 7.08 -6.02 7.59
N SER A 122 6.88 -5.09 6.65
CA SER A 122 6.16 -5.37 5.43
C SER A 122 7.19 -5.73 4.36
N SER A 123 6.89 -6.73 3.52
CA SER A 123 7.71 -6.98 2.34
C SER A 123 7.58 -5.84 1.35
N MET A 124 8.53 -5.72 0.45
CA MET A 124 8.30 -4.93 -0.75
C MET A 124 7.10 -5.52 -1.50
N PRO A 125 6.19 -4.68 -2.04
CA PRO A 125 5.11 -5.19 -2.86
C PRO A 125 5.62 -5.99 -4.04
N VAL A 126 4.90 -7.05 -4.37
CA VAL A 126 5.14 -7.90 -5.54
C VAL A 126 4.01 -7.69 -6.52
N SER A 127 4.33 -7.61 -7.81
CA SER A 127 3.39 -7.32 -8.88
C SER A 127 3.31 -8.49 -9.85
N GLY A 128 2.09 -8.80 -10.29
CA GLY A 128 1.80 -9.64 -11.44
C GLY A 128 1.78 -8.80 -12.72
N GLN A 129 1.03 -9.26 -13.74
CA GLN A 129 0.81 -8.53 -14.99
C GLN A 129 -0.67 -8.44 -15.31
N GLY A 130 -1.05 -7.39 -16.05
CA GLY A 130 -2.44 -7.18 -16.43
C GLY A 130 -2.59 -6.21 -17.59
N LYS A 131 -3.82 -6.13 -18.10
CA LYS A 131 -4.19 -5.23 -19.20
C LYS A 131 -5.60 -4.67 -19.00
N ILE A 132 -5.89 -3.58 -19.71
CA ILE A 132 -7.23 -2.99 -19.81
C ILE A 132 -7.58 -2.94 -21.30
N GLY A 133 -8.47 -3.84 -21.73
CA GLY A 133 -8.75 -4.02 -23.16
C GLY A 133 -7.46 -4.26 -23.95
N ASN A 134 -7.14 -3.34 -24.87
CA ASN A 134 -5.95 -3.43 -25.74
C ASN A 134 -4.66 -2.84 -25.10
N TYR A 135 -4.73 -2.28 -23.87
CA TYR A 135 -3.60 -1.65 -23.21
C TYR A 135 -2.98 -2.56 -22.15
N ALA A 136 -1.74 -2.99 -22.36
CA ALA A 136 -0.95 -3.64 -21.31
C ALA A 136 -0.55 -2.63 -20.23
N LEU A 137 -0.49 -3.06 -18.98
CA LEU A 137 -0.03 -2.22 -17.87
C LEU A 137 1.47 -2.42 -17.68
N SER A 138 2.24 -1.33 -17.71
CA SER A 138 3.68 -1.40 -17.43
C SER A 138 3.94 -1.63 -15.94
N GLN A 139 5.13 -2.12 -15.60
CA GLN A 139 5.54 -2.38 -14.23
C GLN A 139 5.37 -1.14 -13.35
N ASN A 140 5.85 0.03 -13.79
CA ASN A 140 5.73 1.26 -13.02
C ASN A 140 4.27 1.72 -12.83
N PHE A 141 3.37 1.42 -13.79
CA PHE A 141 1.94 1.67 -13.61
C PHE A 141 1.37 0.76 -12.51
N ILE A 142 1.72 -0.53 -12.53
CA ILE A 142 1.25 -1.51 -11.53
C ILE A 142 1.79 -1.17 -10.14
N ASP A 143 3.04 -0.70 -10.05
CA ASP A 143 3.67 -0.34 -8.78
C ASP A 143 2.99 0.86 -8.09
N ASP A 144 2.27 1.69 -8.83
CA ASP A 144 1.48 2.79 -8.31
C ASP A 144 0.04 2.38 -7.90
N ILE A 145 -0.42 1.17 -8.22
CA ILE A 145 -1.75 0.69 -7.81
C ILE A 145 -1.79 0.53 -6.29
N MET A 146 -2.79 1.13 -5.64
CA MET A 146 -2.94 1.05 -4.19
C MET A 146 -3.38 -0.33 -3.71
N LEU A 147 -2.83 -0.76 -2.59
CA LEU A 147 -3.22 -1.99 -1.88
C LEU A 147 -4.32 -1.63 -0.87
N THR A 148 -5.57 -1.86 -1.24
CA THR A 148 -6.75 -1.41 -0.47
C THR A 148 -7.54 -2.54 0.18
N LYS A 149 -7.25 -3.79 -0.18
CA LYS A 149 -7.96 -4.98 0.29
C LYS A 149 -7.04 -5.85 1.16
N THR A 150 -7.54 -6.35 2.29
CA THR A 150 -6.90 -7.47 2.98
C THR A 150 -7.22 -8.75 2.22
N TRP A 151 -6.19 -9.55 1.90
CA TRP A 151 -6.38 -10.80 1.18
C TRP A 151 -6.99 -11.86 2.08
N GLU A 152 -8.03 -12.54 1.59
CA GLU A 152 -8.76 -13.58 2.32
C GLU A 152 -8.95 -14.88 1.51
N ASN A 153 -8.80 -14.80 0.18
CA ASN A 153 -9.11 -15.89 -0.75
C ASN A 153 -7.89 -16.80 -0.96
N TYR A 154 -7.38 -17.38 0.12
CA TYR A 154 -6.26 -18.32 0.03
C TYR A 154 -6.70 -19.67 -0.55
N ASP A 155 -5.95 -20.19 -1.52
CA ASP A 155 -6.05 -21.59 -1.91
C ASP A 155 -5.48 -22.47 -0.79
N LYS A 156 -6.37 -23.15 -0.06
CA LYS A 156 -6.00 -23.99 1.08
C LYS A 156 -5.15 -25.19 0.69
N ALA A 157 -5.29 -25.70 -0.54
CA ALA A 157 -4.49 -26.81 -1.03
C ALA A 157 -3.07 -26.34 -1.34
N ALA A 158 -2.93 -25.19 -2.01
CA ALA A 158 -1.64 -24.56 -2.26
C ALA A 158 -0.93 -24.19 -0.94
N LEU A 159 -1.64 -23.58 0.04
CA LEU A 159 -1.11 -23.30 1.37
C LEU A 159 -0.57 -24.55 2.05
N SER A 160 -1.37 -25.62 2.08
CA SER A 160 -0.97 -26.88 2.72
C SER A 160 0.25 -27.49 2.04
N SER A 161 0.32 -27.44 0.71
CA SER A 161 1.46 -27.93 -0.07
C SER A 161 2.74 -27.11 0.20
N ALA A 162 2.59 -25.81 0.43
CA ALA A 162 3.68 -24.91 0.83
C ALA A 162 4.04 -24.99 2.33
N GLY A 163 3.33 -25.83 3.11
CA GLY A 163 3.60 -26.03 4.55
C GLY A 163 2.97 -24.99 5.45
N TYR A 164 1.93 -24.27 4.98
CA TYR A 164 1.21 -23.25 5.72
C TYR A 164 -0.24 -23.64 5.99
N THR A 165 -0.83 -23.02 7.00
CA THR A 165 -2.22 -23.20 7.41
C THR A 165 -2.89 -21.84 7.52
N TYR A 166 -4.09 -21.70 6.98
CA TYR A 166 -4.93 -20.52 7.13
C TYR A 166 -5.48 -20.45 8.57
N VAL A 167 -5.28 -19.31 9.21
CA VAL A 167 -5.73 -19.00 10.57
C VAL A 167 -6.61 -17.75 10.54
N PRO A 168 -7.95 -17.90 10.56
CA PRO A 168 -8.84 -16.74 10.58
C PRO A 168 -8.65 -15.96 11.87
N ASP A 169 -8.57 -14.64 11.76
CA ASP A 169 -8.59 -13.76 12.92
C ASP A 169 -10.04 -13.54 13.37
N ASN A 170 -10.38 -14.06 14.53
CA ASN A 170 -11.68 -13.86 15.14
C ASN A 170 -11.80 -12.53 15.92
N THR A 171 -10.77 -11.70 15.86
CA THR A 171 -10.76 -10.36 16.45
C THR A 171 -11.35 -9.32 15.48
N TYR A 172 -11.63 -8.12 15.98
CA TYR A 172 -12.15 -7.01 15.17
C TYR A 172 -11.16 -6.46 14.14
N THR A 173 -9.93 -6.98 14.07
CA THR A 173 -8.93 -6.53 13.07
C THR A 173 -9.20 -7.06 11.67
N GLN A 174 -10.06 -8.07 11.52
CA GLN A 174 -10.48 -8.68 10.23
C GLN A 174 -9.29 -9.08 9.34
N LYS A 175 -8.17 -9.45 9.94
CA LYS A 175 -7.01 -9.93 9.20
C LYS A 175 -7.09 -11.45 9.02
N HIS A 176 -6.65 -11.90 7.87
CA HIS A 176 -6.62 -13.31 7.51
C HIS A 176 -5.17 -13.77 7.51
N PHE A 177 -4.76 -14.47 8.57
CA PHE A 177 -3.39 -14.91 8.74
C PHE A 177 -3.14 -16.27 8.10
N ILE A 178 -1.88 -16.48 7.72
CA ILE A 178 -1.32 -17.79 7.43
C ILE A 178 -0.11 -18.03 8.34
N GLU A 179 0.01 -19.25 8.83
CA GLU A 179 1.07 -19.68 9.75
C GLU A 179 1.72 -20.96 9.24
N PRO A 180 3.03 -21.18 9.49
CA PRO A 180 3.63 -22.50 9.28
C PRO A 180 2.81 -23.58 9.99
N SER A 181 2.47 -24.66 9.29
CA SER A 181 1.55 -25.69 9.79
C SER A 181 2.01 -26.36 11.09
N ASN A 182 3.32 -26.44 11.33
CA ASN A 182 3.89 -26.98 12.56
C ASN A 182 3.69 -26.08 13.80
N GLN A 183 3.30 -24.81 13.60
CA GLN A 183 3.00 -23.88 14.69
C GLN A 183 1.54 -23.95 15.12
N THR A 184 0.63 -24.25 14.21
CA THR A 184 -0.83 -24.28 14.47
C THR A 184 -1.26 -25.47 15.32
N THR A 185 -0.42 -26.51 15.46
CA THR A 185 -0.69 -27.73 16.21
C THR A 185 -0.28 -27.68 17.70
N ARG A 186 0.22 -26.54 18.16
CA ARG A 186 0.73 -26.32 19.53
C ARG A 186 0.49 -24.87 19.97
N SER A 187 0.70 -24.62 21.26
CA SER A 187 0.75 -23.22 21.76
C SER A 187 1.90 -22.46 21.12
N HIS A 188 1.66 -21.19 20.78
CA HIS A 188 2.68 -20.30 20.22
C HIS A 188 3.85 -20.09 21.18
N LYS A 189 5.04 -19.93 20.58
CA LYS A 189 6.31 -19.70 21.28
C LYS A 189 6.98 -18.44 20.74
N GLU A 190 7.95 -17.94 21.48
CA GLU A 190 8.78 -16.83 21.00
C GLU A 190 9.45 -17.22 19.66
N TYR A 191 9.48 -16.26 18.74
CA TYR A 191 9.92 -16.38 17.35
C TYR A 191 9.01 -17.16 16.40
N ASP A 192 7.83 -17.64 16.83
CA ASP A 192 6.81 -18.07 15.87
C ASP A 192 6.43 -16.92 14.96
N VAL A 193 6.08 -17.25 13.71
CA VAL A 193 5.78 -16.25 12.68
C VAL A 193 4.40 -16.47 12.09
N ARG A 194 3.78 -15.37 11.66
CA ARG A 194 2.57 -15.41 10.82
C ARG A 194 2.60 -14.30 9.80
N TYR A 195 1.87 -14.48 8.72
CA TYR A 195 1.80 -13.52 7.63
C TYR A 195 0.35 -13.15 7.35
N TYR A 196 0.14 -11.95 6.86
CA TYR A 196 -1.10 -11.53 6.22
C TYR A 196 -0.75 -10.66 5.02
N TYR A 197 -1.67 -10.59 4.05
CA TYR A 197 -1.43 -9.88 2.81
C TYR A 197 -2.41 -8.74 2.61
N SER A 198 -1.91 -7.66 2.04
CA SER A 198 -2.70 -6.61 1.42
C SER A 198 -2.60 -6.78 -0.09
N ALA A 199 -3.69 -6.52 -0.80
CA ALA A 199 -3.79 -6.71 -2.24
C ALA A 199 -4.45 -5.50 -2.92
N ALA A 200 -4.18 -5.33 -4.21
CA ALA A 200 -4.97 -4.49 -5.07
C ALA A 200 -6.37 -5.10 -5.24
N ASP A 201 -7.42 -4.27 -5.14
CA ASP A 201 -8.81 -4.73 -5.15
C ASP A 201 -9.43 -4.62 -6.55
N PHE A 202 -8.84 -5.37 -7.51
CA PHE A 202 -9.31 -5.47 -8.89
C PHE A 202 -9.40 -6.93 -9.32
N GLU A 203 -10.49 -7.28 -10.02
CA GLU A 203 -10.79 -8.64 -10.46
C GLU A 203 -10.89 -8.70 -11.99
N THR A 204 -10.43 -9.80 -12.60
CA THR A 204 -10.59 -10.04 -14.04
C THR A 204 -12.07 -9.97 -14.44
N GLY A 205 -12.37 -9.25 -15.52
CA GLY A 205 -13.73 -9.00 -15.98
C GLY A 205 -14.36 -7.73 -15.44
N GLN A 206 -13.74 -7.08 -14.43
CA GLN A 206 -14.24 -5.84 -13.86
C GLN A 206 -14.03 -4.66 -14.81
N THR A 207 -15.04 -3.80 -14.96
CA THR A 207 -14.87 -2.52 -15.65
C THR A 207 -14.09 -1.56 -14.78
N VAL A 208 -13.04 -0.96 -15.34
CA VAL A 208 -12.14 -0.02 -14.66
C VAL A 208 -11.90 1.21 -15.50
N THR A 209 -11.44 2.27 -14.86
CA THR A 209 -10.92 3.48 -15.50
C THR A 209 -9.48 3.70 -15.02
N ALA A 210 -8.56 3.91 -15.94
CA ALA A 210 -7.14 4.13 -15.66
C ALA A 210 -6.69 5.49 -16.15
N ILE A 211 -5.75 6.13 -15.43
CA ILE A 211 -5.06 7.34 -15.86
C ILE A 211 -3.58 7.01 -16.01
N GLY A 212 -3.05 7.16 -17.21
CA GLY A 212 -1.65 6.85 -17.50
C GLY A 212 -1.12 7.62 -18.71
N ILE A 213 0.13 7.37 -19.06
CA ILE A 213 0.74 7.86 -20.28
C ILE A 213 0.72 6.71 -21.31
N GLN A 214 0.16 6.96 -22.49
CA GLN A 214 0.22 6.00 -23.58
C GLN A 214 1.65 5.89 -24.13
N ASP A 215 2.13 4.66 -24.28
CA ASP A 215 3.39 4.32 -24.94
C ASP A 215 3.14 3.10 -25.86
N GLY A 216 2.75 3.35 -27.09
CA GLY A 216 2.22 2.32 -27.98
C GLY A 216 0.99 1.63 -27.38
N GLN A 217 1.11 0.33 -27.17
CA GLN A 217 0.06 -0.50 -26.54
C GLN A 217 0.20 -0.63 -25.03
N THR A 218 0.99 0.22 -24.40
CA THR A 218 1.28 0.14 -22.97
C THR A 218 0.83 1.40 -22.26
N LEU A 219 0.23 1.26 -21.08
CA LEU A 219 0.00 2.35 -20.15
C LEU A 219 1.15 2.42 -19.15
N LYS A 220 1.80 3.57 -19.08
CA LYS A 220 2.83 3.90 -18.11
C LYS A 220 2.26 4.80 -17.00
N SER A 221 2.91 4.78 -15.86
CA SER A 221 2.59 5.70 -14.76
C SER A 221 2.64 7.15 -15.21
N ALA A 222 1.65 7.94 -14.80
CA ALA A 222 1.61 9.38 -15.02
C ALA A 222 2.00 10.11 -13.72
N PRO A 223 3.01 11.01 -13.76
CA PRO A 223 3.48 11.69 -12.56
C PRO A 223 2.38 12.47 -11.83
N GLY A 224 2.31 12.32 -10.51
CA GLY A 224 1.42 13.06 -9.64
C GLY A 224 -0.03 12.57 -9.62
N ILE A 225 -0.34 11.47 -10.30
CA ILE A 225 -1.62 10.77 -10.16
C ILE A 225 -1.65 10.07 -8.80
N THR A 226 -2.74 10.25 -8.05
CA THR A 226 -2.92 9.66 -6.71
C THR A 226 -3.56 8.30 -6.74
N GLU A 227 -4.44 8.07 -7.71
CA GLU A 227 -5.11 6.79 -7.94
C GLU A 227 -5.13 6.56 -9.46
N ASN A 228 -4.20 5.73 -9.94
CA ASN A 228 -4.02 5.50 -11.36
C ASN A 228 -5.00 4.47 -11.96
N LEU A 229 -5.58 3.61 -11.12
CA LEU A 229 -6.59 2.62 -11.49
C LEU A 229 -7.78 2.71 -10.55
N MET A 230 -8.98 2.89 -11.10
CA MET A 230 -10.23 3.12 -10.39
C MET A 230 -11.28 2.11 -10.83
N LYS A 231 -12.17 1.74 -9.92
CA LYS A 231 -13.32 0.86 -10.22
C LYS A 231 -14.36 1.62 -11.03
N ASN A 232 -15.11 0.87 -11.86
CA ASN A 232 -16.21 1.34 -12.71
C ASN A 232 -15.76 2.17 -13.92
N LYS A 233 -16.73 2.41 -14.80
CA LYS A 233 -16.62 3.35 -15.90
C LYS A 233 -16.88 4.75 -15.36
N LEU A 234 -15.83 5.55 -15.27
CA LEU A 234 -15.91 6.95 -14.90
C LEU A 234 -15.86 7.80 -16.17
N ASP A 235 -16.59 8.92 -16.17
CA ASP A 235 -16.35 9.94 -17.18
C ASP A 235 -15.01 10.66 -16.94
N ARG A 236 -14.63 11.51 -17.90
CA ARG A 236 -13.34 12.21 -17.84
C ARG A 236 -13.17 13.05 -16.57
N ASP A 237 -14.22 13.79 -16.19
CA ASP A 237 -14.14 14.73 -15.08
C ASP A 237 -14.18 14.00 -13.73
N GLU A 238 -14.95 12.92 -13.62
CA GLU A 238 -14.95 12.01 -12.48
C GLU A 238 -13.58 11.33 -12.29
N ALA A 239 -13.00 10.80 -13.37
CA ALA A 239 -11.67 10.18 -13.32
C ALA A 239 -10.59 11.17 -12.88
N ILE A 240 -10.61 12.40 -13.41
CA ILE A 240 -9.68 13.46 -13.00
C ILE A 240 -9.87 13.86 -11.52
N LYS A 241 -11.13 13.90 -11.08
CA LYS A 241 -11.44 14.24 -9.68
C LYS A 241 -10.99 13.16 -8.71
N GLN A 242 -11.17 11.89 -9.05
CA GLN A 242 -10.79 10.75 -8.19
C GLN A 242 -9.29 10.46 -8.26
N GLY A 243 -8.75 10.29 -9.47
CA GLY A 243 -7.37 9.86 -9.69
C GLY A 243 -6.33 10.98 -9.73
N GLY A 244 -6.77 12.23 -9.75
CA GLY A 244 -5.91 13.42 -9.91
C GLY A 244 -5.07 13.77 -8.69
N THR A 245 -4.87 15.06 -8.49
CA THR A 245 -4.02 15.55 -7.39
C THR A 245 -4.70 15.39 -6.02
N PRO A 246 -3.93 15.23 -4.94
CA PRO A 246 -4.48 15.19 -3.60
C PRO A 246 -5.40 16.38 -3.32
N GLY A 247 -6.53 16.12 -2.69
CA GLY A 247 -7.49 17.16 -2.31
C GLY A 247 -6.87 18.22 -1.38
N VAL A 248 -7.43 19.43 -1.36
CA VAL A 248 -6.95 20.55 -0.55
C VAL A 248 -6.77 20.18 0.93
N GLY A 249 -7.68 19.36 1.46
CA GLY A 249 -7.59 18.88 2.85
C GLY A 249 -6.32 18.06 3.12
N ALA A 250 -5.95 17.15 2.22
CA ALA A 250 -4.74 16.36 2.35
C ALA A 250 -3.46 17.22 2.23
N GLN A 251 -3.49 18.22 1.36
CA GLN A 251 -2.39 19.19 1.22
C GLN A 251 -2.18 20.01 2.50
N ILE A 252 -3.26 20.56 3.08
CA ILE A 252 -3.22 21.30 4.35
C ILE A 252 -2.73 20.37 5.47
N PHE A 253 -3.24 19.16 5.55
CA PHE A 253 -2.82 18.18 6.56
C PHE A 253 -1.31 17.88 6.48
N SER A 254 -0.76 17.71 5.27
CA SER A 254 0.68 17.48 5.07
C SER A 254 1.54 18.64 5.58
N VAL A 255 1.13 19.88 5.29
CA VAL A 255 1.83 21.10 5.76
C VAL A 255 1.73 21.21 7.28
N VAL A 256 0.53 21.09 7.84
CA VAL A 256 0.30 21.20 9.29
C VAL A 256 1.08 20.13 10.06
N SER A 257 1.03 18.86 9.61
CA SER A 257 1.75 17.77 10.25
C SER A 257 3.27 17.99 10.25
N SER A 258 3.83 18.49 9.15
CA SER A 258 5.26 18.79 9.08
C SER A 258 5.67 19.93 10.01
N LEU A 259 4.84 20.98 10.13
CA LEU A 259 5.07 22.08 11.08
C LEU A 259 4.99 21.61 12.54
N LEU A 260 4.04 20.71 12.87
CA LEU A 260 3.95 20.12 14.21
C LEU A 260 5.19 19.28 14.55
N LEU A 261 5.76 18.54 13.60
CA LEU A 261 7.02 17.82 13.80
C LEU A 261 8.18 18.77 14.10
N ILE A 262 8.28 19.86 13.36
CA ILE A 262 9.31 20.89 13.57
C ILE A 262 9.16 21.50 14.96
N LEU A 263 7.96 21.95 15.34
CA LEU A 263 7.68 22.56 16.63
C LEU A 263 7.92 21.57 17.79
N GLY A 264 7.47 20.34 17.66
CA GLY A 264 7.71 19.28 18.65
C GLY A 264 9.21 18.99 18.84
N GLY A 265 9.97 18.97 17.74
CA GLY A 265 11.42 18.83 17.78
C GLY A 265 12.11 19.98 18.52
N PHE A 266 11.73 21.22 18.25
CA PHE A 266 12.25 22.40 18.98
C PHE A 266 11.93 22.34 20.47
N LEU A 267 10.72 21.96 20.86
CA LEU A 267 10.35 21.81 22.27
C LEU A 267 11.24 20.79 22.98
N LEU A 268 11.56 19.66 22.34
CA LEU A 268 12.45 18.66 22.90
C LEU A 268 13.92 19.11 23.04
N ILE A 269 14.35 20.05 22.19
CA ILE A 269 15.71 20.64 22.26
C ILE A 269 15.82 21.64 23.43
N ILE A 270 14.75 22.41 23.67
CA ILE A 270 14.73 23.47 24.67
C ILE A 270 14.50 22.91 26.08
N LEU A 271 13.62 21.91 26.23
CA LEU A 271 13.31 21.24 27.49
C LEU A 271 14.35 20.16 27.84
#